data_ea84e0545861507bd9221c4669cf73a3
#
_entry.id   ea84e0545861507bd9221c4669cf73a3
#
_cell.length_a   1.000
_cell.length_b   1.000
_cell.length_c   1.000
_cell.angle_alpha   90.00
_cell.angle_beta   90.00
_cell.angle_gamma   90.00
#
_symmetry.space_group_name_H-M   'P 1'
#
loop_
_entity.id
_entity.type
_entity.pdbx_description
1 polymer ?
#
loop_
_entity_poly.entity_id
_entity_poly.type
_entity_poly.pdbx_seq_one_letter_code
_entity_poly.pdbx_strand_id
1 'polypeptide(L)'
;MAARNTPARDMGYDIVQHLTKKISYLDGATGAVTVGVLPPKAIVTDVWAVVTTAFNAGSTNSVDIGTSGDTNGFATGISTTAAGRIAADEMAATDDLYSTAESTIVVTHVQTGTAATAGEGYVVVQYVVAP
;
A
#
# COMPACT_ATOMS: atom_id res chain seq x y z
N MET A 1 0.34 34.02 -16.91
CA MET A 1 -0.66 33.12 -17.50
C MET A 1 -1.81 32.94 -16.54
N ALA A 2 -3.01 33.07 -17.05
CA ALA A 2 -4.18 32.83 -16.22
C ALA A 2 -4.27 31.36 -15.78
N ALA A 3 -4.76 31.11 -14.57
CA ALA A 3 -5.05 29.77 -14.12
C ALA A 3 -6.09 29.12 -15.04
N ARG A 4 -5.92 27.84 -15.27
CA ARG A 4 -6.81 27.08 -16.13
C ARG A 4 -7.73 26.21 -15.28
N ASN A 5 -9.00 26.27 -15.57
CA ASN A 5 -9.96 25.33 -15.04
C ASN A 5 -9.96 24.09 -15.95
N THR A 6 -9.00 23.21 -15.75
CA THR A 6 -8.90 21.99 -16.52
C THR A 6 -9.72 20.89 -15.84
N PRO A 7 -10.73 20.32 -16.50
CA PRO A 7 -11.44 19.17 -15.95
C PRO A 7 -10.47 18.01 -15.68
N ALA A 8 -10.75 17.24 -14.67
CA ALA A 8 -9.84 16.21 -14.16
C ALA A 8 -9.38 15.20 -15.22
N ARG A 9 -10.15 14.99 -16.27
CA ARG A 9 -9.86 14.00 -17.33
C ARG A 9 -9.28 14.58 -18.61
N ASP A 10 -9.04 15.90 -18.68
CA ASP A 10 -8.63 16.53 -19.95
C ASP A 10 -7.21 16.18 -20.37
N MET A 11 -6.30 16.07 -19.40
CA MET A 11 -4.87 15.96 -19.68
C MET A 11 -4.24 14.69 -19.08
N GLY A 12 -5.03 13.77 -18.54
CA GLY A 12 -4.53 12.60 -17.85
C GLY A 12 -3.97 12.88 -16.47
N TYR A 13 -3.96 14.13 -16.02
CA TYR A 13 -3.64 14.51 -14.65
C TYR A 13 -4.89 14.43 -13.78
N ASP A 14 -4.71 14.22 -12.49
CA ASP A 14 -5.80 14.09 -11.52
C ASP A 14 -6.75 12.90 -11.78
N ILE A 15 -6.42 12.05 -12.73
CA ILE A 15 -7.12 10.77 -12.91
C ILE A 15 -6.69 9.84 -11.79
N VAL A 16 -7.68 9.34 -11.05
CA VAL A 16 -7.44 8.39 -9.97
C VAL A 16 -6.98 7.06 -10.55
N GLN A 17 -5.81 6.61 -10.12
CA GLN A 17 -5.20 5.36 -10.53
C GLN A 17 -4.89 4.51 -9.30
N HIS A 18 -4.67 3.23 -9.51
CA HIS A 18 -4.40 2.29 -8.43
C HIS A 18 -3.22 1.40 -8.76
N LEU A 19 -2.41 1.09 -7.75
CA LEU A 19 -1.57 -0.08 -7.72
C LEU A 19 -2.26 -1.12 -6.83
N THR A 20 -2.37 -2.34 -7.30
CA THR A 20 -2.97 -3.43 -6.54
C THR A 20 -2.05 -4.65 -6.57
N LYS A 21 -1.81 -5.22 -5.40
CA LYS A 21 -1.00 -6.42 -5.26
C LYS A 21 -1.73 -7.44 -4.40
N LYS A 22 -1.86 -8.65 -4.91
CA LYS A 22 -2.33 -9.78 -4.11
C LYS A 22 -1.22 -10.19 -3.12
N ILE A 23 -1.58 -10.38 -1.87
CA ILE A 23 -0.71 -10.87 -0.82
C ILE A 23 -1.21 -12.22 -0.32
N SER A 24 -0.30 -13.07 0.12
CA SER A 24 -0.59 -14.42 0.57
C SER A 24 0.34 -14.79 1.73
N TYR A 25 -0.12 -15.69 2.58
CA TYR A 25 0.74 -16.25 3.62
C TYR A 25 2.00 -16.94 3.05
N LEU A 26 1.98 -17.31 1.77
CA LEU A 26 3.11 -17.92 1.08
C LEU A 26 4.20 -16.90 0.68
N ASP A 27 3.95 -15.61 0.82
CA ASP A 27 4.94 -14.57 0.50
C ASP A 27 6.09 -14.50 1.52
N GLY A 28 6.02 -15.33 2.55
CA GLY A 28 7.07 -15.48 3.54
C GLY A 28 6.66 -15.02 4.93
N ALA A 29 7.34 -15.55 5.93
CA ALA A 29 7.06 -15.24 7.34
C ALA A 29 7.40 -13.79 7.68
N THR A 30 8.49 -13.29 7.11
CA THR A 30 8.91 -11.89 7.14
C THR A 30 9.56 -11.59 5.80
N GLY A 31 9.15 -10.52 5.17
CA GLY A 31 9.76 -10.15 3.90
C GLY A 31 8.94 -9.08 3.18
N ALA A 32 9.63 -8.29 2.40
CA ALA A 32 9.03 -7.25 1.59
C ALA A 32 8.64 -7.79 0.22
N VAL A 33 7.42 -7.48 -0.20
CA VAL A 33 6.91 -7.76 -1.53
C VAL A 33 6.64 -6.45 -2.23
N THR A 34 7.10 -6.30 -3.46
CA THR A 34 6.86 -5.09 -4.24
C THR A 34 5.40 -5.04 -4.69
N VAL A 35 4.71 -3.98 -4.33
CA VAL A 35 3.35 -3.69 -4.80
C VAL A 35 3.40 -3.16 -6.23
N GLY A 36 4.29 -2.22 -6.48
CA GLY A 36 4.50 -1.62 -7.79
C GLY A 36 5.37 -0.38 -7.69
N VAL A 37 5.53 0.32 -8.81
CA VAL A 37 6.33 1.54 -8.89
C VAL A 37 5.41 2.69 -9.29
N LEU A 38 5.39 3.72 -8.46
CA LEU A 38 4.69 4.96 -8.77
C LEU A 38 5.52 5.81 -9.74
N PRO A 39 4.89 6.44 -10.74
CA PRO A 39 5.60 7.34 -11.62
C PRO A 39 6.09 8.59 -10.88
N PRO A 40 7.06 9.33 -11.46
CA PRO A 40 7.45 10.64 -10.94
C PRO A 40 6.23 11.56 -10.79
N LYS A 41 6.21 12.36 -9.73
CA LYS A 41 5.12 13.30 -9.39
C LYS A 41 3.79 12.64 -9.03
N ALA A 42 3.78 11.36 -8.72
CA ALA A 42 2.58 10.73 -8.17
C ALA A 42 2.29 11.26 -6.76
N ILE A 43 1.03 11.52 -6.50
CA ILE A 43 0.52 11.89 -5.18
C ILE A 43 -0.33 10.73 -4.68
N VAL A 44 0.10 10.12 -3.59
CA VAL A 44 -0.68 9.04 -2.96
C VAL A 44 -1.84 9.65 -2.19
N THR A 45 -3.05 9.26 -2.55
CA THR A 45 -4.26 9.81 -1.96
C THR A 45 -4.91 8.88 -0.95
N ASP A 46 -4.70 7.57 -1.07
CA ASP A 46 -5.21 6.59 -0.11
C ASP A 46 -4.44 5.29 -0.22
N VAL A 47 -4.36 4.56 0.89
CA VAL A 47 -3.75 3.22 0.95
C VAL A 47 -4.59 2.37 1.87
N TRP A 48 -4.89 1.14 1.45
CA TRP A 48 -5.61 0.18 2.30
C TRP A 48 -5.25 -1.25 1.95
N ALA A 49 -5.56 -2.14 2.87
CA ALA A 49 -5.48 -3.58 2.67
C ALA A 49 -6.88 -4.19 2.73
N VAL A 50 -7.13 -5.19 1.91
CA VAL A 50 -8.32 -6.01 2.00
C VAL A 50 -7.89 -7.43 2.28
N VAL A 51 -8.29 -7.95 3.44
CA VAL A 51 -8.04 -9.34 3.82
C VAL A 51 -9.25 -10.16 3.40
N THR A 52 -9.05 -11.09 2.49
CA THR A 52 -10.12 -11.97 2.01
C THR A 52 -10.15 -13.31 2.77
N THR A 53 -8.99 -13.77 3.19
CA THR A 53 -8.85 -14.93 4.07
C THR A 53 -7.90 -14.56 5.21
N ALA A 54 -8.34 -14.66 6.45
CA ALA A 54 -7.56 -14.33 7.62
C ALA A 54 -6.23 -15.09 7.64
N PHE A 55 -5.16 -14.38 7.97
CA PHE A 55 -3.85 -14.97 8.19
C PHE A 55 -3.82 -15.63 9.57
N ASN A 56 -3.19 -16.79 9.67
CA ASN A 56 -3.31 -17.64 10.87
C ASN A 56 -1.97 -18.14 11.40
N ALA A 57 -0.87 -17.42 11.23
CA ALA A 57 0.35 -17.74 11.96
C ALA A 57 0.10 -17.70 13.47
N GLY A 58 0.88 -18.46 14.21
CA GLY A 58 0.57 -18.75 15.63
C GLY A 58 0.62 -17.56 16.58
N SER A 59 1.38 -16.52 16.27
CA SER A 59 1.56 -15.37 17.17
C SER A 59 1.21 -14.05 16.52
N THR A 60 1.94 -13.62 15.50
CA THR A 60 1.73 -12.32 14.86
C THR A 60 1.30 -12.50 13.40
N ASN A 61 0.31 -11.73 12.99
CA ASN A 61 -0.14 -11.64 11.61
C ASN A 61 -0.43 -10.18 11.29
N SER A 62 0.52 -9.52 10.64
CA SER A 62 0.38 -8.11 10.29
C SER A 62 1.13 -7.79 9.01
N VAL A 63 0.84 -6.62 8.46
CA VAL A 63 1.59 -6.06 7.34
C VAL A 63 1.94 -4.60 7.61
N ASP A 64 3.12 -4.21 7.14
CA ASP A 64 3.52 -2.82 7.03
C ASP A 64 3.45 -2.43 5.56
N ILE A 65 3.08 -1.20 5.27
CA ILE A 65 2.99 -0.68 3.90
C ILE A 65 3.78 0.62 3.83
N GLY A 66 4.63 0.74 2.84
CA GLY A 66 5.42 1.94 2.66
C GLY A 66 6.17 1.94 1.34
N THR A 67 7.22 2.76 1.29
CA THR A 67 8.15 2.82 0.17
C THR A 67 9.37 1.96 0.46
N SER A 68 10.20 1.72 -0.56
CA SER A 68 11.46 1.00 -0.36
C SER A 68 12.44 1.75 0.56
N GLY A 69 12.31 3.06 0.68
CA GLY A 69 13.12 3.89 1.59
C GLY A 69 12.55 3.99 3.01
N ASP A 70 11.26 3.75 3.15
CA ASP A 70 10.54 3.78 4.42
C ASP A 70 9.42 2.73 4.38
N THR A 71 9.74 1.51 4.73
CA THR A 71 8.89 0.34 4.50
C THR A 71 7.58 0.32 5.29
N ASN A 72 7.43 1.20 6.25
CA ASN A 72 6.22 1.36 7.06
C ASN A 72 5.65 2.79 7.03
N GLY A 73 6.06 3.59 6.05
CA GLY A 73 5.68 5.01 6.01
C GLY A 73 4.17 5.26 5.88
N PHE A 74 3.42 4.36 5.28
CA PHE A 74 1.97 4.50 5.15
C PHE A 74 1.21 3.79 6.26
N ALA A 75 1.70 2.64 6.71
CA ALA A 75 1.03 1.84 7.74
C ALA A 75 2.01 0.93 8.46
N THR A 76 1.86 0.83 9.77
CA THR A 76 2.64 -0.05 10.63
C THR A 76 1.72 -1.04 11.32
N GLY A 77 2.02 -2.33 11.19
CA GLY A 77 1.37 -3.37 11.98
C GLY A 77 -0.12 -3.54 11.72
N ILE A 78 -0.58 -3.32 10.49
CA ILE A 78 -1.98 -3.61 10.14
C ILE A 78 -2.27 -5.08 10.38
N SER A 79 -3.24 -5.36 11.25
CA SER A 79 -3.63 -6.74 11.58
C SER A 79 -4.31 -7.42 10.38
N THR A 80 -3.85 -8.62 10.07
CA THR A 80 -4.42 -9.47 9.03
C THR A 80 -5.16 -10.68 9.60
N THR A 81 -5.51 -10.64 10.88
CA THR A 81 -6.16 -11.77 11.57
C THR A 81 -7.64 -11.91 11.30
N ALA A 82 -8.26 -10.94 10.63
CA ALA A 82 -9.67 -10.98 10.29
C ALA A 82 -9.90 -10.48 8.86
N ALA A 83 -10.88 -11.03 8.18
CA ALA A 83 -11.30 -10.56 6.88
C ALA A 83 -11.90 -9.15 6.99
N GLY A 84 -11.64 -8.31 5.99
CA GLY A 84 -12.17 -6.95 5.94
C GLY A 84 -11.22 -5.98 5.28
N ARG A 85 -11.66 -4.72 5.19
CA ARG A 85 -10.87 -3.62 4.68
C ARG A 85 -10.25 -2.84 5.84
N ILE A 86 -8.96 -2.62 5.77
CA ILE A 86 -8.22 -1.89 6.80
C ILE A 86 -7.48 -0.74 6.13
N ALA A 87 -7.79 0.49 6.54
CA ALA A 87 -7.11 1.68 6.03
C ALA A 87 -5.71 1.81 6.64
N ALA A 88 -4.78 2.38 5.86
CA ALA A 88 -3.47 2.78 6.36
C ALA A 88 -3.65 3.85 7.45
N ASP A 89 -2.86 3.75 8.51
CA ASP A 89 -3.05 4.55 9.72
C ASP A 89 -2.03 5.69 9.88
N GLU A 90 -1.05 5.80 9.00
CA GLU A 90 0.00 6.80 9.10
C GLU A 90 0.02 7.82 7.94
N MET A 91 -1.04 7.86 7.14
CA MET A 91 -1.12 8.72 5.96
C MET A 91 -0.95 10.21 6.30
N ALA A 92 -1.40 10.65 7.46
CA ALA A 92 -1.28 12.05 7.87
C ALA A 92 0.11 12.40 8.42
N ALA A 93 0.90 11.42 8.81
CA ALA A 93 2.20 11.63 9.45
C ALA A 93 3.38 11.43 8.50
N THR A 94 3.17 10.81 7.35
CA THR A 94 4.25 10.50 6.41
C THR A 94 4.49 11.64 5.43
N ASP A 95 5.75 11.79 5.00
CA ASP A 95 6.14 12.66 3.90
C ASP A 95 6.30 11.89 2.57
N ASP A 96 6.03 10.60 2.58
CA ASP A 96 6.15 9.72 1.41
C ASP A 96 4.98 9.84 0.41
N LEU A 97 4.02 10.74 0.64
CA LEU A 97 2.84 10.92 -0.21
C LEU A 97 3.17 11.47 -1.58
N TYR A 98 4.31 12.13 -1.73
CA TYR A 98 4.71 12.76 -3.00
C TYR A 98 6.21 12.61 -3.20
N SER A 99 6.60 12.29 -4.42
CA SER A 99 8.00 12.29 -4.83
C SER A 99 8.12 12.79 -6.26
N THR A 100 9.18 13.55 -6.53
CA THR A 100 9.54 14.00 -7.88
C THR A 100 10.21 12.89 -8.70
N ALA A 101 10.62 11.81 -8.06
CA ALA A 101 11.19 10.62 -8.69
C ALA A 101 10.23 9.44 -8.58
N GLU A 102 10.51 8.38 -9.32
CA GLU A 102 9.81 7.10 -9.15
C GLU A 102 9.90 6.63 -7.70
N SER A 103 8.84 6.03 -7.21
CA SER A 103 8.77 5.49 -5.85
C SER A 103 8.27 4.06 -5.87
N THR A 104 9.08 3.15 -5.36
CA THR A 104 8.69 1.75 -5.24
C THR A 104 7.87 1.54 -3.97
N ILE A 105 6.69 1.00 -4.11
CA ILE A 105 5.81 0.68 -2.99
C ILE A 105 6.00 -0.78 -2.60
N VAL A 106 6.16 -1.02 -1.31
CA VAL A 106 6.36 -2.36 -0.76
C VAL A 106 5.37 -2.65 0.35
N VAL A 107 5.03 -3.92 0.51
CA VAL A 107 4.32 -4.44 1.68
C VAL A 107 5.24 -5.45 2.36
N THR A 108 5.36 -5.32 3.67
CA THR A 108 6.21 -6.21 4.48
C THR A 108 5.33 -7.05 5.39
N HIS A 109 5.42 -8.36 5.24
CA HIS A 109 4.70 -9.30 6.09
C HIS A 109 5.44 -9.51 7.40
N VAL A 110 4.68 -9.63 8.48
CA VAL A 110 5.18 -10.11 9.77
C VAL A 110 4.28 -11.26 10.20
N GLN A 111 4.79 -12.47 10.10
CA GLN A 111 4.12 -13.70 10.51
C GLN A 111 5.06 -14.46 11.43
N THR A 112 4.68 -14.60 12.69
CA THR A 112 5.52 -15.24 13.71
C THR A 112 4.78 -16.35 14.43
N GLY A 113 5.53 -17.22 15.12
CA GLY A 113 5.00 -18.39 15.81
C GLY A 113 4.86 -19.58 14.87
N THR A 114 3.84 -20.40 15.09
CA THR A 114 3.54 -21.53 14.21
C THR A 114 3.28 -21.04 12.79
N ALA A 115 3.87 -21.72 11.79
CA ALA A 115 3.74 -21.33 10.40
C ALA A 115 2.27 -21.21 9.97
N ALA A 116 1.97 -20.17 9.21
CA ALA A 116 0.63 -19.96 8.67
C ALA A 116 0.28 -21.04 7.64
N THR A 117 -0.97 -21.43 7.61
CA THR A 117 -1.55 -22.37 6.64
C THR A 117 -2.63 -21.70 5.76
N ALA A 118 -3.00 -20.48 6.08
CA ALA A 118 -4.01 -19.70 5.36
C ALA A 118 -3.69 -18.21 5.47
N GLY A 119 -4.15 -17.46 4.52
CA GLY A 119 -4.07 -16.01 4.48
C GLY A 119 -3.99 -15.51 3.05
N GLU A 120 -4.92 -14.66 2.68
CA GLU A 120 -4.95 -13.99 1.37
C GLU A 120 -5.55 -12.60 1.50
N GLY A 121 -5.08 -11.70 0.67
CA GLY A 121 -5.63 -10.36 0.60
C GLY A 121 -5.04 -9.55 -0.54
N TYR A 122 -5.33 -8.26 -0.50
CA TYR A 122 -4.82 -7.30 -1.49
C TYR A 122 -4.36 -6.05 -0.76
N VAL A 123 -3.30 -5.44 -1.27
CA VAL A 123 -2.90 -4.08 -0.91
C VAL A 123 -3.23 -3.19 -2.09
N VAL A 124 -3.90 -2.07 -1.83
CA VAL A 124 -4.29 -1.10 -2.84
C VAL A 124 -3.73 0.26 -2.49
N VAL A 125 -3.03 0.86 -3.43
CA VAL A 125 -2.52 2.23 -3.33
C VAL A 125 -3.22 3.06 -4.38
N GLN A 126 -3.93 4.08 -3.94
CA GLN A 126 -4.62 5.02 -4.81
C GLN A 126 -3.76 6.27 -4.98
N TYR A 127 -3.61 6.72 -6.21
CA TYR A 127 -2.78 7.88 -6.49
C TYR A 127 -3.29 8.66 -7.71
N VAL A 128 -2.82 9.89 -7.80
CA VAL A 128 -2.97 10.75 -8.98
C VAL A 128 -1.60 11.25 -9.38
N VAL A 129 -1.41 11.62 -10.63
CA VAL A 129 -0.15 12.19 -11.11
C VAL A 129 -0.32 13.70 -11.19
N ALA A 130 0.56 14.44 -10.52
CA ALA A 130 0.55 15.90 -10.55
C ALA A 130 0.93 16.45 -11.93
N PRO A 131 0.35 17.59 -12.32
CA PRO A 131 0.69 18.24 -13.59
C PRO A 131 2.11 18.80 -13.63
#